data_3bc3cf80aa926dffac889e0796dd0e0a
#
_entry.id   3bc3cf80aa926dffac889e0796dd0e0a
#
_cell.length_a   1.000
_cell.length_b   1.000
_cell.length_c   1.000
_cell.angle_alpha   90.00
_cell.angle_beta   90.00
_cell.angle_gamma   90.00
#
_symmetry.space_group_name_H-M   'P 1'
#
loop_
_entity.id
_entity.type
_entity.pdbx_description
1 polymer ?
#
loop_
_entity_poly.entity_id
_entity_poly.type
_entity_poly.pdbx_seq_one_letter_code
_entity_poly.pdbx_strand_id
1 'polypeptide(L)'
;MSVRAALSRVVSLVRRRQRDLDLDDEIRVHLELLAAEYERRGMTSDAARLAARRAFGGVQQMKETFRDSHGLRWLEDARRDVRHALRTLRRSPVFTGAAVLTMAVGVTAVIVIFAVLNAFMLRPMPVERPEELVSVSTAPDRHVSTPHGVSFPDLRDYRQERTTFVDLAGYNVEVAGLNADNATDRITMYSVTDNYFTLLGVRPAIGRLIQPNEGRARGDAPVIVLTHEYWQARFGGDPSIVGRSVRLNGRPFTVIGVTPPPFDGAHSLLRPSAYVPLWMRGELVESTASRSILEARDRHQLWVLGRLRPGVSLEQARAAMEVKAATLAREYPVSNGGVSVVVLLETHSRPIPPIGPFFRVAATVFCGIGGAAAAHHQRERDEPPDGARGVA
;
A
#
# COMPACT_ATOMS: atom_id res chain seq x y z
N MET A 1 -3.35 12.98 19.84
CA MET A 1 -2.95 14.13 20.72
C MET A 1 -2.56 15.29 19.83
N SER A 2 -3.24 16.45 19.96
CA SER A 2 -3.04 17.56 19.02
C SER A 2 -1.72 18.32 19.27
N VAL A 3 -1.06 18.71 18.19
CA VAL A 3 0.18 19.51 18.18
C VAL A 3 0.03 20.81 19.01
N ARG A 4 -1.17 21.34 19.11
CA ARG A 4 -1.51 22.50 19.97
C ARG A 4 -1.29 22.22 21.46
N ALA A 5 -1.57 21.00 21.93
CA ALA A 5 -1.34 20.62 23.34
C ALA A 5 0.15 20.45 23.67
N ALA A 6 0.97 20.06 22.69
CA ALA A 6 2.43 19.97 22.84
C ALA A 6 3.08 21.38 22.89
N LEU A 7 2.66 22.28 22.01
CA LEU A 7 3.16 23.67 21.96
C LEU A 7 2.77 24.46 23.24
N SER A 8 1.54 24.29 23.75
CA SER A 8 1.12 24.96 24.98
C SER A 8 1.94 24.51 26.20
N ARG A 9 2.39 23.26 26.22
CA ARG A 9 3.24 22.70 27.27
C ARG A 9 4.68 23.20 27.21
N VAL A 10 5.22 23.40 25.98
CA VAL A 10 6.57 24.01 25.81
C VAL A 10 6.57 25.49 26.24
N VAL A 11 5.54 26.24 25.89
CA VAL A 11 5.37 27.64 26.34
C VAL A 11 5.23 27.74 27.86
N SER A 12 4.64 26.72 28.51
CA SER A 12 4.51 26.67 29.98
C SER A 12 5.86 26.44 30.69
N LEU A 13 6.85 25.83 30.03
CA LEU A 13 8.20 25.62 30.56
C LEU A 13 9.00 26.95 30.64
N VAL A 14 8.86 27.81 29.63
CA VAL A 14 9.53 29.09 29.58
C VAL A 14 8.98 30.07 30.63
N ARG A 15 7.68 29.91 30.97
CA ARG A 15 7.02 30.75 32.00
C ARG A 15 7.20 30.26 33.44
N ARG A 16 8.00 29.20 33.69
CA ARG A 16 8.18 28.62 35.04
C ARG A 16 8.77 29.63 36.02
N ARG A 17 9.81 30.37 35.60
CA ARG A 17 10.47 31.37 36.43
C ARG A 17 9.55 32.55 36.81
N GLN A 18 8.66 32.90 35.89
CA GLN A 18 7.70 33.98 36.10
C GLN A 18 6.61 33.55 37.10
N ARG A 19 6.12 32.34 37.01
CA ARG A 19 5.11 31.76 37.95
C ARG A 19 5.66 31.51 39.34
N ASP A 20 6.93 31.12 39.47
CA ASP A 20 7.56 30.99 40.81
C ASP A 20 7.72 32.37 41.48
N LEU A 21 7.96 33.44 40.74
CA LEU A 21 7.99 34.83 41.26
C LEU A 21 6.58 35.33 41.63
N ASP A 22 5.60 35.05 40.76
CA ASP A 22 4.20 35.43 41.01
C ASP A 22 3.65 34.76 42.26
N LEU A 23 4.00 33.48 42.50
CA LEU A 23 3.62 32.72 43.70
C LEU A 23 4.28 33.29 44.97
N ASP A 24 5.55 33.70 44.89
CA ASP A 24 6.27 34.33 46.01
C ASP A 24 5.69 35.67 46.38
N ASP A 25 5.27 36.46 45.41
CA ASP A 25 4.58 37.75 45.63
C ASP A 25 3.18 37.53 46.21
N GLU A 26 2.41 36.55 45.75
CA GLU A 26 1.08 36.22 46.25
C GLU A 26 1.13 35.74 47.70
N ILE A 27 2.09 34.88 48.06
CA ILE A 27 2.29 34.43 49.47
C ILE A 27 2.71 35.61 50.34
N ARG A 28 3.56 36.55 49.87
CA ARG A 28 3.96 37.74 50.60
C ARG A 28 2.79 38.64 50.89
N VAL A 29 1.95 38.97 49.90
CA VAL A 29 0.76 39.80 50.06
C VAL A 29 -0.23 39.16 51.04
N HIS A 30 -0.41 37.83 50.96
CA HIS A 30 -1.33 37.13 51.90
C HIS A 30 -0.82 37.17 53.35
N LEU A 31 0.47 37.02 53.57
CA LEU A 31 1.10 37.14 54.90
C LEU A 31 0.99 38.57 55.45
N GLU A 32 1.15 39.60 54.61
CA GLU A 32 0.98 41.00 54.98
C GLU A 32 -0.46 41.34 55.37
N LEU A 33 -1.46 40.80 54.62
CA LEU A 33 -2.87 40.96 54.92
C LEU A 33 -3.24 40.27 56.23
N LEU A 34 -2.75 39.05 56.51
CA LEU A 34 -2.98 38.36 57.79
C LEU A 34 -2.31 39.10 58.95
N ALA A 35 -1.09 39.63 58.80
CA ALA A 35 -0.40 40.43 59.80
C ALA A 35 -1.20 41.69 60.15
N ALA A 36 -1.70 42.45 59.15
CA ALA A 36 -2.51 43.64 59.33
C ALA A 36 -3.85 43.32 60.04
N GLU A 37 -4.45 42.13 59.81
CA GLU A 37 -5.62 41.70 60.53
C GLU A 37 -5.33 41.43 62.01
N TYR A 38 -4.19 40.79 62.34
CA TYR A 38 -3.77 40.57 63.73
C TYR A 38 -3.40 41.86 64.45
N GLU A 39 -2.77 42.84 63.73
CA GLU A 39 -2.53 44.20 64.27
C GLU A 39 -3.86 44.92 64.62
N ARG A 40 -4.87 44.84 63.76
CA ARG A 40 -6.21 45.40 64.04
C ARG A 40 -6.87 44.77 65.26
N ARG A 41 -6.51 43.55 65.58
CA ARG A 41 -6.97 42.82 66.79
C ARG A 41 -6.16 43.15 68.04
N GLY A 42 -5.24 44.11 67.96
CA GLY A 42 -4.49 44.65 69.14
C GLY A 42 -3.13 43.99 69.37
N MET A 43 -2.61 43.22 68.46
CA MET A 43 -1.25 42.67 68.58
C MET A 43 -0.20 43.70 68.15
N THR A 44 1.00 43.62 68.73
CA THR A 44 2.15 44.42 68.27
C THR A 44 2.60 43.90 66.92
N SER A 45 3.20 44.78 66.08
CA SER A 45 3.60 44.46 64.69
C SER A 45 4.45 43.18 64.58
N ASP A 46 5.39 43.00 65.49
CA ASP A 46 6.25 41.81 65.52
C ASP A 46 5.49 40.52 65.91
N ALA A 47 4.58 40.63 66.90
CA ALA A 47 3.75 39.53 67.35
C ALA A 47 2.73 39.14 66.23
N ALA A 48 2.14 40.11 65.53
CA ALA A 48 1.22 39.93 64.41
C ALA A 48 1.88 39.22 63.23
N ARG A 49 3.09 39.61 62.86
CA ARG A 49 3.90 38.93 61.80
C ARG A 49 4.24 37.48 62.17
N LEU A 50 4.58 37.23 63.44
CA LEU A 50 4.89 35.86 63.88
C LEU A 50 3.62 34.98 63.89
N ALA A 51 2.47 35.53 64.34
CA ALA A 51 1.16 34.88 64.32
C ALA A 51 0.69 34.56 62.91
N ALA A 52 0.85 35.51 61.97
CA ALA A 52 0.53 35.34 60.55
C ALA A 52 1.33 34.18 59.93
N ARG A 53 2.67 34.10 60.17
CA ARG A 53 3.49 33.00 59.69
C ARG A 53 3.10 31.64 60.29
N ARG A 54 2.70 31.59 61.52
CA ARG A 54 2.23 30.35 62.19
C ARG A 54 0.88 29.91 61.66
N ALA A 55 -0.04 30.84 61.44
CA ALA A 55 -1.39 30.56 60.90
C ALA A 55 -1.35 30.14 59.44
N PHE A 56 -0.43 30.71 58.64
CA PHE A 56 -0.25 30.34 57.21
C PHE A 56 0.32 28.92 57.01
N GLY A 57 0.99 28.38 58.05
CA GLY A 57 1.66 27.07 57.94
C GLY A 57 2.97 27.12 57.21
N GLY A 58 3.51 25.93 56.88
CA GLY A 58 4.85 25.84 56.24
C GLY A 58 4.84 26.34 54.81
N VAL A 59 5.30 27.56 54.57
CA VAL A 59 5.46 28.16 53.23
C VAL A 59 6.23 27.25 52.29
N GLN A 60 7.21 26.54 52.80
CA GLN A 60 7.98 25.54 52.02
C GLN A 60 7.12 24.35 51.56
N GLN A 61 6.25 23.84 52.45
CA GLN A 61 5.35 22.74 52.15
C GLN A 61 4.34 23.10 51.08
N MET A 62 3.79 24.33 51.15
CA MET A 62 2.83 24.82 50.12
C MET A 62 3.50 25.04 48.74
N LYS A 63 4.76 25.53 48.71
CA LYS A 63 5.54 25.63 47.49
C LYS A 63 5.83 24.26 46.88
N GLU A 64 6.12 23.25 47.68
CA GLU A 64 6.33 21.88 47.23
C GLU A 64 5.03 21.26 46.71
N THR A 65 3.91 21.40 47.39
CA THR A 65 2.60 20.91 46.94
C THR A 65 2.15 21.57 45.64
N PHE A 66 2.42 22.87 45.46
CA PHE A 66 2.09 23.60 44.24
C PHE A 66 3.01 23.20 43.08
N ARG A 67 4.28 22.95 43.32
CA ARG A 67 5.23 22.37 42.36
C ARG A 67 4.85 20.94 41.98
N ASP A 68 4.38 20.15 42.90
CA ASP A 68 3.93 18.77 42.71
C ASP A 68 2.68 18.66 41.86
N SER A 69 1.74 19.57 42.01
CA SER A 69 0.48 19.57 41.26
C SER A 69 0.58 20.11 39.84
N HIS A 70 1.60 20.95 39.54
CA HIS A 70 1.74 21.64 38.25
C HIS A 70 3.07 21.37 37.52
N GLY A 71 3.98 20.56 38.11
CA GLY A 71 5.27 20.24 37.55
C GLY A 71 5.20 19.14 36.48
N LEU A 72 5.98 19.29 35.42
CA LEU A 72 6.24 18.24 34.41
C LEU A 72 7.23 17.20 35.01
N ARG A 73 6.91 16.63 36.18
CA ARG A 73 7.74 15.60 36.85
C ARG A 73 8.09 14.46 35.89
N TRP A 74 7.10 14.01 35.10
CA TRP A 74 7.33 12.95 34.12
C TRP A 74 8.45 13.30 33.12
N LEU A 75 8.66 14.59 32.77
CA LEU A 75 9.72 14.99 31.83
C LEU A 75 11.09 15.03 32.51
N GLU A 76 11.15 15.44 33.80
CA GLU A 76 12.38 15.40 34.58
C GLU A 76 12.78 13.95 34.88
N ASP A 77 11.80 13.11 35.20
CA ASP A 77 11.99 11.67 35.42
C ASP A 77 12.41 10.97 34.11
N ALA A 78 11.71 11.24 33.01
CA ALA A 78 12.09 10.71 31.69
C ALA A 78 13.52 11.13 31.29
N ARG A 79 13.92 12.39 31.57
CA ARG A 79 15.29 12.83 31.30
C ARG A 79 16.32 12.11 32.19
N ARG A 80 15.96 11.85 33.44
CA ARG A 80 16.81 11.09 34.37
C ARG A 80 16.96 9.65 33.92
N ASP A 81 15.81 9.02 33.53
CA ASP A 81 15.77 7.66 33.04
C ASP A 81 16.56 7.46 31.75
N VAL A 82 16.40 8.39 30.78
CA VAL A 82 17.20 8.39 29.55
C VAL A 82 18.70 8.51 29.85
N ARG A 83 19.09 9.40 30.78
CA ARG A 83 20.50 9.53 31.15
C ARG A 83 21.03 8.28 31.86
N HIS A 84 20.20 7.65 32.69
CA HIS A 84 20.56 6.42 33.37
C HIS A 84 20.70 5.27 32.36
N ALA A 85 19.72 5.11 31.46
CA ALA A 85 19.75 4.13 30.38
C ALA A 85 20.98 4.27 29.49
N LEU A 86 21.30 5.50 29.05
CA LEU A 86 22.50 5.78 28.26
C LEU A 86 23.79 5.43 28.98
N ARG A 87 23.86 5.67 30.30
CA ARG A 87 25.03 5.29 31.11
C ARG A 87 25.16 3.78 31.24
N THR A 88 24.05 3.05 31.41
CA THR A 88 24.03 1.60 31.51
C THR A 88 24.42 0.96 30.18
N LEU A 89 23.87 1.46 29.05
CA LEU A 89 24.21 1.00 27.71
C LEU A 89 25.70 1.20 27.39
N ARG A 90 26.28 2.33 27.82
CA ARG A 90 27.74 2.57 27.65
C ARG A 90 28.62 1.69 28.50
N ARG A 91 28.13 1.17 29.65
CA ARG A 91 28.88 0.30 30.52
C ARG A 91 28.93 -1.15 30.04
N SER A 92 27.99 -1.56 29.21
CA SER A 92 27.92 -2.91 28.61
C SER A 92 27.93 -2.86 27.09
N PRO A 93 29.04 -2.49 26.43
CA PRO A 93 29.08 -2.22 25.01
C PRO A 93 28.75 -3.42 24.12
N VAL A 94 29.17 -4.63 24.56
CA VAL A 94 28.90 -5.88 23.83
C VAL A 94 27.41 -6.21 23.84
N PHE A 95 26.74 -6.12 24.98
CA PHE A 95 25.30 -6.33 25.09
C PHE A 95 24.55 -5.30 24.30
N THR A 96 24.93 -4.01 24.41
CA THR A 96 24.31 -2.91 23.66
C THR A 96 24.48 -3.09 22.17
N GLY A 97 25.68 -3.46 21.72
CA GLY A 97 25.95 -3.74 20.31
C GLY A 97 25.11 -4.90 19.78
N ALA A 98 25.00 -6.00 20.53
CA ALA A 98 24.17 -7.13 20.16
C ALA A 98 22.67 -6.74 20.09
N ALA A 99 22.16 -6.03 21.09
CA ALA A 99 20.77 -5.58 21.13
C ALA A 99 20.44 -4.62 19.99
N VAL A 100 21.32 -3.64 19.72
CA VAL A 100 21.15 -2.68 18.61
C VAL A 100 21.21 -3.42 17.25
N LEU A 101 22.16 -4.36 17.09
CA LEU A 101 22.26 -5.13 15.85
C LEU A 101 21.01 -5.99 15.61
N THR A 102 20.52 -6.69 16.64
CA THR A 102 19.29 -7.48 16.53
C THR A 102 18.08 -6.61 16.15
N MET A 103 17.95 -5.47 16.82
CA MET A 103 16.88 -4.52 16.52
C MET A 103 17.01 -3.93 15.10
N ALA A 104 18.22 -3.57 14.68
CA ALA A 104 18.49 -3.06 13.34
C ALA A 104 18.12 -4.08 12.26
N VAL A 105 18.52 -5.35 12.44
CA VAL A 105 18.15 -6.44 11.53
C VAL A 105 16.63 -6.62 11.47
N GLY A 106 15.96 -6.65 12.63
CA GLY A 106 14.50 -6.77 12.69
C GLY A 106 13.76 -5.63 11.99
N VAL A 107 14.15 -4.38 12.27
CA VAL A 107 13.56 -3.19 11.65
C VAL A 107 13.84 -3.19 10.15
N THR A 108 15.06 -3.51 9.72
CA THR A 108 15.41 -3.58 8.30
C THR A 108 14.57 -4.64 7.57
N ALA A 109 14.40 -5.82 8.16
CA ALA A 109 13.56 -6.87 7.58
C ALA A 109 12.10 -6.40 7.40
N VAL A 110 11.53 -5.74 8.40
CA VAL A 110 10.17 -5.18 8.33
C VAL A 110 10.07 -4.10 7.23
N ILE A 111 11.05 -3.20 7.15
CA ILE A 111 11.08 -2.15 6.11
C ILE A 111 11.17 -2.76 4.71
N VAL A 112 12.02 -3.76 4.51
CA VAL A 112 12.17 -4.45 3.22
C VAL A 112 10.87 -5.15 2.83
N ILE A 113 10.26 -5.90 3.75
CA ILE A 113 8.98 -6.57 3.51
C ILE A 113 7.90 -5.55 3.16
N PHE A 114 7.79 -4.46 3.94
CA PHE A 114 6.82 -3.40 3.67
C PHE A 114 7.07 -2.70 2.33
N ALA A 115 8.32 -2.42 1.98
CA ALA A 115 8.68 -1.84 0.69
C ALA A 115 8.28 -2.75 -0.48
N VAL A 116 8.51 -4.06 -0.36
CA VAL A 116 8.09 -5.07 -1.33
C VAL A 116 6.56 -5.12 -1.44
N LEU A 117 5.86 -5.21 -0.31
CA LEU A 117 4.39 -5.21 -0.30
C LEU A 117 3.82 -3.93 -0.91
N ASN A 118 4.38 -2.78 -0.55
CA ASN A 118 3.95 -1.49 -1.10
C ASN A 118 4.19 -1.40 -2.61
N ALA A 119 5.37 -1.84 -3.08
CA ALA A 119 5.70 -1.80 -4.50
C ALA A 119 4.79 -2.69 -5.36
N PHE A 120 4.41 -3.86 -4.84
CA PHE A 120 3.67 -4.86 -5.61
C PHE A 120 2.15 -4.87 -5.38
N MET A 121 1.66 -4.41 -4.22
CA MET A 121 0.26 -4.54 -3.85
C MET A 121 -0.49 -3.21 -3.68
N LEU A 122 0.17 -2.19 -3.12
CA LEU A 122 -0.53 -0.97 -2.71
C LEU A 122 -0.51 0.14 -3.77
N ARG A 123 0.41 0.05 -4.73
CA ARG A 123 0.50 1.07 -5.78
C ARG A 123 -0.62 0.88 -6.80
N PRO A 124 -1.57 1.81 -6.95
CA PRO A 124 -2.62 1.69 -7.97
C PRO A 124 -1.99 1.72 -9.37
N MET A 125 -2.63 1.04 -10.32
CA MET A 125 -2.25 1.13 -11.73
C MET A 125 -2.40 2.59 -12.21
N PRO A 126 -1.43 3.12 -12.96
CA PRO A 126 -1.50 4.50 -13.46
C PRO A 126 -2.43 4.60 -14.68
N VAL A 127 -3.71 4.38 -14.45
CA VAL A 127 -4.79 4.36 -15.45
C VAL A 127 -5.96 5.21 -14.99
N GLU A 128 -6.89 5.50 -15.88
CA GLU A 128 -8.09 6.24 -15.53
C GLU A 128 -9.00 5.40 -14.63
N ARG A 129 -9.43 5.96 -13.49
CA ARG A 129 -10.36 5.36 -12.51
C ARG A 129 -10.02 3.91 -12.16
N PRO A 130 -8.87 3.67 -11.52
CA PRO A 130 -8.40 2.32 -11.21
C PRO A 130 -9.35 1.56 -10.25
N GLU A 131 -10.16 2.26 -9.48
CA GLU A 131 -11.17 1.70 -8.57
C GLU A 131 -12.32 0.99 -9.29
N GLU A 132 -12.59 1.33 -10.56
CA GLU A 132 -13.57 0.66 -11.41
C GLU A 132 -13.00 -0.61 -12.08
N LEU A 133 -11.69 -0.84 -11.96
CA LEU A 133 -11.07 -2.00 -12.59
C LEU A 133 -11.21 -3.25 -11.72
N VAL A 134 -11.60 -4.33 -12.38
CA VAL A 134 -11.68 -5.67 -11.80
C VAL A 134 -10.88 -6.66 -12.64
N SER A 135 -10.36 -7.68 -11.97
CA SER A 135 -9.79 -8.88 -12.61
C SER A 135 -10.86 -9.95 -12.68
N VAL A 136 -11.02 -10.54 -13.84
CA VAL A 136 -11.92 -11.68 -14.07
C VAL A 136 -11.07 -12.90 -14.38
N SER A 137 -11.30 -13.97 -13.63
CA SER A 137 -10.58 -15.23 -13.75
C SER A 137 -11.53 -16.41 -13.57
N THR A 138 -11.08 -17.61 -13.90
CA THR A 138 -11.85 -18.83 -13.69
C THR A 138 -11.22 -19.70 -12.63
N ALA A 139 -12.01 -20.56 -11.99
CA ALA A 139 -11.54 -21.61 -11.10
C ALA A 139 -12.25 -22.92 -11.46
N PRO A 140 -11.54 -24.05 -11.50
CA PRO A 140 -12.12 -25.35 -11.85
C PRO A 140 -13.09 -25.88 -10.79
N ASP A 141 -13.04 -25.33 -9.57
CA ASP A 141 -13.97 -25.58 -8.47
C ASP A 141 -14.06 -24.33 -7.61
N ARG A 142 -15.24 -24.09 -7.00
CA ARG A 142 -15.47 -22.95 -6.07
C ARG A 142 -14.54 -22.97 -4.83
N HIS A 143 -13.94 -24.11 -4.54
CA HIS A 143 -13.04 -24.33 -3.40
C HIS A 143 -11.55 -24.27 -3.75
N VAL A 144 -11.21 -24.14 -5.03
CA VAL A 144 -9.79 -24.05 -5.46
C VAL A 144 -9.31 -22.60 -5.37
N SER A 145 -8.31 -22.38 -4.53
CA SER A 145 -7.76 -21.06 -4.23
C SER A 145 -6.86 -20.45 -5.33
N THR A 146 -6.57 -21.20 -6.40
CA THR A 146 -5.73 -20.71 -7.51
C THR A 146 -6.59 -20.36 -8.73
N PRO A 147 -6.85 -19.06 -8.96
CA PRO A 147 -7.55 -18.63 -10.17
C PRO A 147 -6.74 -18.95 -11.42
N HIS A 148 -7.41 -19.46 -12.43
CA HIS A 148 -6.88 -19.67 -13.77
C HIS A 148 -7.27 -18.52 -14.69
N GLY A 149 -6.66 -18.42 -15.86
CA GLY A 149 -7.07 -17.48 -16.89
C GLY A 149 -8.47 -17.76 -17.42
N VAL A 150 -8.88 -17.02 -18.41
CA VAL A 150 -10.12 -17.18 -19.18
C VAL A 150 -9.75 -17.65 -20.58
N SER A 151 -10.57 -18.48 -21.21
CA SER A 151 -10.39 -18.79 -22.63
C SER A 151 -10.78 -17.61 -23.51
N PHE A 152 -10.23 -17.52 -24.72
CA PHE A 152 -10.62 -16.44 -25.63
C PHE A 152 -12.08 -16.52 -26.07
N PRO A 153 -12.66 -17.71 -26.38
CA PRO A 153 -14.09 -17.85 -26.64
C PRO A 153 -14.96 -17.39 -25.46
N ASP A 154 -14.59 -17.74 -24.21
CA ASP A 154 -15.33 -17.30 -23.02
C ASP A 154 -15.24 -15.80 -22.83
N LEU A 155 -14.06 -15.20 -23.08
CA LEU A 155 -13.91 -13.74 -23.03
C LEU A 155 -14.87 -13.06 -24.01
N ARG A 156 -15.00 -13.60 -25.24
CA ARG A 156 -15.96 -13.07 -26.22
C ARG A 156 -17.39 -13.12 -25.71
N ASP A 157 -17.77 -14.21 -25.08
CA ASP A 157 -19.11 -14.40 -24.52
C ASP A 157 -19.33 -13.49 -23.30
N TYR A 158 -18.33 -13.34 -22.42
CA TYR A 158 -18.36 -12.41 -21.28
C TYR A 158 -18.46 -10.94 -21.71
N ARG A 159 -17.82 -10.55 -22.81
CA ARG A 159 -17.92 -9.19 -23.38
C ARG A 159 -19.34 -8.82 -23.82
N GLN A 160 -20.24 -9.78 -23.96
CA GLN A 160 -21.66 -9.51 -24.25
C GLN A 160 -22.42 -9.00 -23.03
N GLU A 161 -21.85 -9.17 -21.80
CA GLU A 161 -22.40 -8.63 -20.57
C GLU A 161 -22.15 -7.12 -20.50
N ARG A 162 -23.09 -6.33 -21.01
CA ARG A 162 -22.99 -4.87 -21.14
C ARG A 162 -23.76 -4.12 -20.07
N THR A 163 -24.51 -4.80 -19.21
CA THR A 163 -25.27 -4.13 -18.13
C THR A 163 -24.37 -3.76 -16.97
N THR A 164 -23.39 -4.59 -16.65
CA THR A 164 -22.50 -4.49 -15.51
C THR A 164 -21.15 -3.90 -15.88
N PHE A 165 -20.63 -4.27 -17.05
CA PHE A 165 -19.31 -3.84 -17.51
C PHE A 165 -19.41 -2.84 -18.67
N VAL A 166 -18.48 -1.89 -18.67
CA VAL A 166 -18.23 -1.04 -19.87
C VAL A 166 -17.65 -1.92 -20.96
N ASP A 167 -16.61 -2.68 -20.66
CA ASP A 167 -16.02 -3.71 -21.52
C ASP A 167 -15.09 -4.62 -20.69
N LEU A 168 -14.62 -5.70 -21.34
CA LEU A 168 -13.62 -6.63 -20.84
C LEU A 168 -12.47 -6.71 -21.84
N ALA A 169 -11.21 -6.71 -21.35
CA ALA A 169 -10.02 -6.86 -22.18
C ALA A 169 -9.16 -8.01 -21.67
N GLY A 170 -8.69 -8.82 -22.60
CA GLY A 170 -7.79 -9.95 -22.30
C GLY A 170 -6.34 -9.61 -22.65
N TYR A 171 -5.42 -10.19 -21.93
CA TYR A 171 -4.00 -10.14 -22.23
C TYR A 171 -3.31 -11.44 -21.79
N ASN A 172 -2.16 -11.71 -22.41
CA ASN A 172 -1.28 -12.79 -21.99
C ASN A 172 0.15 -12.30 -21.94
N VAL A 173 0.96 -12.92 -21.09
CA VAL A 173 2.37 -12.58 -20.89
C VAL A 173 3.23 -13.63 -21.58
N GLU A 174 4.16 -13.18 -22.40
CA GLU A 174 5.04 -14.04 -23.20
C GLU A 174 6.45 -13.49 -23.20
N VAL A 175 7.38 -14.35 -23.57
CA VAL A 175 8.78 -14.00 -23.81
C VAL A 175 9.07 -14.13 -25.30
N ALA A 176 9.69 -13.11 -25.88
CA ALA A 176 10.07 -13.10 -27.28
C ALA A 176 11.48 -12.52 -27.48
N GLY A 177 12.08 -12.86 -28.61
CA GLY A 177 13.30 -12.21 -29.10
C GLY A 177 12.95 -11.02 -29.99
N LEU A 178 13.27 -9.81 -29.55
CA LEU A 178 13.14 -8.60 -30.35
C LEU A 178 14.48 -8.26 -30.98
N ASN A 179 14.54 -8.29 -32.31
CA ASN A 179 15.73 -7.93 -33.08
C ASN A 179 15.54 -6.56 -33.73
N ALA A 180 16.45 -5.66 -33.41
CA ALA A 180 16.57 -4.33 -34.03
C ALA A 180 18.06 -3.97 -34.11
N ASP A 181 18.50 -3.35 -35.23
CA ASP A 181 19.86 -2.89 -35.44
C ASP A 181 20.92 -3.99 -35.21
N ASN A 182 20.66 -5.20 -35.73
CA ASN A 182 21.52 -6.39 -35.61
C ASN A 182 21.77 -6.89 -34.16
N ALA A 183 21.04 -6.39 -33.20
CA ALA A 183 21.05 -6.89 -31.82
C ALA A 183 19.70 -7.51 -31.46
N THR A 184 19.73 -8.63 -30.73
CA THR A 184 18.53 -9.33 -30.29
C THR A 184 18.41 -9.26 -28.76
N ASP A 185 17.34 -8.71 -28.29
CA ASP A 185 17.00 -8.65 -26.87
C ASP A 185 15.93 -9.70 -26.53
N ARG A 186 16.10 -10.40 -25.42
CA ARG A 186 15.03 -11.21 -24.87
C ARG A 186 14.11 -10.31 -24.04
N ILE A 187 12.88 -10.12 -24.50
CA ILE A 187 11.91 -9.23 -23.89
C ILE A 187 10.70 -9.99 -23.33
N THR A 188 10.11 -9.45 -22.28
CA THR A 188 8.75 -9.79 -21.88
C THR A 188 7.78 -8.93 -22.69
N MET A 189 6.77 -9.54 -23.30
CA MET A 189 5.75 -8.83 -24.05
C MET A 189 4.34 -9.22 -23.59
N TYR A 190 3.38 -8.35 -23.81
CA TYR A 190 1.98 -8.65 -23.64
C TYR A 190 1.30 -8.76 -25.00
N SER A 191 0.62 -9.89 -25.20
CA SER A 191 -0.35 -10.05 -26.29
C SER A 191 -1.72 -9.59 -25.77
N VAL A 192 -2.29 -8.53 -26.35
CA VAL A 192 -3.48 -7.85 -25.81
C VAL A 192 -4.63 -7.84 -26.81
N THR A 193 -5.87 -7.83 -26.30
CA THR A 193 -7.05 -7.58 -27.14
C THR A 193 -7.06 -6.16 -27.69
N ASP A 194 -7.79 -5.96 -28.78
CA ASP A 194 -7.90 -4.69 -29.50
C ASP A 194 -8.37 -3.49 -28.64
N ASN A 195 -9.14 -3.75 -27.61
CA ASN A 195 -9.70 -2.74 -26.70
C ASN A 195 -8.89 -2.53 -25.41
N TYR A 196 -7.74 -3.16 -25.25
CA TYR A 196 -6.97 -3.15 -23.99
C TYR A 196 -6.61 -1.74 -23.52
N PHE A 197 -6.00 -0.96 -24.38
CA PHE A 197 -5.60 0.42 -24.04
C PHE A 197 -6.78 1.35 -23.86
N THR A 198 -7.82 1.19 -24.70
CA THR A 198 -9.06 1.98 -24.60
C THR A 198 -9.77 1.70 -23.28
N LEU A 199 -9.86 0.42 -22.86
CA LEU A 199 -10.45 0.04 -21.59
C LEU A 199 -9.72 0.69 -20.41
N LEU A 200 -8.40 0.75 -20.47
CA LEU A 200 -7.55 1.30 -19.42
C LEU A 200 -7.46 2.84 -19.46
N GLY A 201 -7.92 3.48 -20.53
CA GLY A 201 -7.81 4.94 -20.70
C GLY A 201 -6.36 5.40 -20.92
N VAL A 202 -5.49 4.52 -21.43
CA VAL A 202 -4.07 4.84 -21.64
C VAL A 202 -3.91 5.63 -22.94
N ARG A 203 -3.18 6.74 -22.88
CA ARG A 203 -2.79 7.56 -24.05
C ARG A 203 -1.33 7.32 -24.42
N PRO A 204 -0.95 7.35 -25.69
CA PRO A 204 0.44 7.17 -26.09
C PRO A 204 1.32 8.35 -25.67
N ALA A 205 2.61 8.11 -25.42
CA ALA A 205 3.61 9.17 -25.30
C ALA A 205 3.97 9.73 -26.68
N ILE A 206 4.17 8.84 -27.67
CA ILE A 206 4.40 9.17 -29.07
C ILE A 206 3.67 8.16 -29.96
N GLY A 207 3.33 8.56 -31.18
CA GLY A 207 2.63 7.69 -32.13
C GLY A 207 1.20 7.38 -31.69
N ARG A 208 0.80 6.11 -31.84
CA ARG A 208 -0.54 5.60 -31.43
C ARG A 208 -0.44 4.25 -30.72
N LEU A 209 -1.49 3.89 -30.02
CA LEU A 209 -1.65 2.56 -29.41
C LEU A 209 -2.53 1.66 -30.29
N ILE A 210 -2.59 0.36 -29.96
CA ILE A 210 -3.50 -0.60 -30.59
C ILE A 210 -4.93 -0.10 -30.36
N GLN A 211 -5.72 -0.04 -31.43
CA GLN A 211 -7.08 0.51 -31.38
C GLN A 211 -8.15 -0.58 -31.57
N PRO A 212 -9.38 -0.33 -31.11
CA PRO A 212 -10.50 -1.21 -31.40
C PRO A 212 -10.62 -1.50 -32.89
N ASN A 213 -10.85 -2.76 -33.22
CA ASN A 213 -10.93 -3.33 -34.55
C ASN A 213 -9.57 -3.64 -35.24
N GLU A 214 -8.44 -3.37 -34.56
CA GLU A 214 -7.11 -3.69 -35.08
C GLU A 214 -6.68 -5.08 -34.58
N GLY A 215 -6.19 -5.94 -35.48
CA GLY A 215 -5.73 -7.27 -35.11
C GLY A 215 -6.88 -8.20 -34.65
N ARG A 216 -7.98 -8.28 -35.39
CA ARG A 216 -9.13 -9.15 -35.12
C ARG A 216 -9.06 -10.50 -35.80
N ALA A 217 -8.22 -10.63 -36.79
CA ALA A 217 -7.97 -11.86 -37.51
C ALA A 217 -6.50 -12.30 -37.30
N ARG A 218 -6.26 -13.58 -37.51
CA ARG A 218 -4.94 -14.16 -37.40
C ARG A 218 -3.97 -13.54 -38.40
N GLY A 219 -2.81 -13.07 -37.90
CA GLY A 219 -1.81 -12.42 -38.73
C GLY A 219 -2.18 -11.00 -39.21
N ASP A 220 -3.36 -10.53 -38.82
CA ASP A 220 -3.80 -9.17 -39.10
C ASP A 220 -3.08 -8.20 -38.16
N ALA A 221 -2.60 -7.07 -38.71
CA ALA A 221 -1.90 -6.01 -37.99
C ALA A 221 -0.61 -6.44 -37.26
N PRO A 222 0.49 -6.73 -37.97
CA PRO A 222 1.81 -6.97 -37.36
C PRO A 222 2.40 -5.65 -36.82
N VAL A 223 1.81 -5.15 -35.77
CA VAL A 223 2.18 -3.89 -35.11
C VAL A 223 2.65 -4.15 -33.67
N ILE A 224 3.56 -3.30 -33.19
CA ILE A 224 4.10 -3.36 -31.86
C ILE A 224 4.07 -1.97 -31.22
N VAL A 225 3.68 -1.92 -29.95
CA VAL A 225 3.78 -0.74 -29.10
C VAL A 225 4.88 -1.02 -28.07
N LEU A 226 5.87 -0.14 -27.97
CA LEU A 226 6.95 -0.27 -26.99
C LEU A 226 6.53 0.38 -25.66
N THR A 227 7.09 -0.10 -24.55
CA THR A 227 6.97 0.65 -23.29
C THR A 227 7.96 1.82 -23.30
N HIS A 228 7.62 2.87 -22.55
CA HIS A 228 8.49 4.04 -22.42
C HIS A 228 9.88 3.67 -21.88
N GLU A 229 9.93 2.82 -20.86
CA GLU A 229 11.18 2.37 -20.25
C GLU A 229 12.08 1.64 -21.27
N TYR A 230 11.51 0.69 -22.02
CA TYR A 230 12.27 -0.05 -23.03
C TYR A 230 12.71 0.84 -24.20
N TRP A 231 11.85 1.76 -24.65
CA TRP A 231 12.19 2.74 -25.68
C TRP A 231 13.34 3.64 -25.25
N GLN A 232 13.32 4.15 -24.02
CA GLN A 232 14.43 4.95 -23.50
C GLN A 232 15.72 4.13 -23.38
N ALA A 233 15.64 2.94 -22.78
CA ALA A 233 16.83 2.13 -22.52
C ALA A 233 17.48 1.58 -23.81
N ARG A 234 16.68 1.15 -24.78
CA ARG A 234 17.17 0.45 -25.97
C ARG A 234 17.37 1.36 -27.18
N PHE A 235 16.56 2.39 -27.32
CA PHE A 235 16.53 3.28 -28.48
C PHE A 235 16.85 4.75 -28.12
N GLY A 236 17.32 5.01 -26.89
CA GLY A 236 17.72 6.34 -26.45
C GLY A 236 16.61 7.40 -26.45
N GLY A 237 15.35 6.98 -26.53
CA GLY A 237 14.22 7.90 -26.61
C GLY A 237 14.06 8.55 -28.00
N ASP A 238 14.61 7.95 -29.07
CA ASP A 238 14.51 8.48 -30.43
C ASP A 238 13.06 8.39 -30.96
N PRO A 239 12.40 9.53 -31.25
CA PRO A 239 11.03 9.53 -31.77
C PRO A 239 10.88 8.91 -33.15
N SER A 240 11.97 8.82 -33.94
CA SER A 240 11.98 8.20 -35.26
C SER A 240 11.72 6.69 -35.24
N ILE A 241 11.64 6.08 -34.05
CA ILE A 241 11.28 4.68 -33.87
C ILE A 241 9.87 4.37 -34.37
N VAL A 242 8.94 5.34 -34.34
CA VAL A 242 7.59 5.17 -34.85
C VAL A 242 7.61 5.05 -36.38
N GLY A 243 7.03 3.97 -36.89
CA GLY A 243 7.08 3.61 -38.31
C GLY A 243 8.24 2.68 -38.66
N ARG A 244 9.24 2.48 -37.77
CA ARG A 244 10.34 1.52 -38.03
C ARG A 244 9.85 0.08 -37.95
N SER A 245 10.47 -0.78 -38.78
CA SER A 245 10.27 -2.22 -38.72
C SER A 245 11.29 -2.85 -37.77
N VAL A 246 10.81 -3.64 -36.82
CA VAL A 246 11.60 -4.50 -35.93
C VAL A 246 11.21 -5.95 -36.14
N ARG A 247 12.08 -6.91 -35.79
CA ARG A 247 11.72 -8.33 -35.89
C ARG A 247 11.41 -8.91 -34.52
N LEU A 248 10.25 -9.51 -34.38
CA LEU A 248 9.86 -10.22 -33.19
C LEU A 248 9.80 -11.72 -33.50
N ASN A 249 10.66 -12.52 -32.85
CA ASN A 249 10.87 -13.93 -33.20
C ASN A 249 11.09 -14.17 -34.72
N GLY A 250 11.86 -13.30 -35.35
CA GLY A 250 12.15 -13.35 -36.78
C GLY A 250 11.11 -12.74 -37.74
N ARG A 251 9.91 -12.41 -37.26
CA ARG A 251 8.81 -11.81 -38.05
C ARG A 251 8.84 -10.29 -37.97
N PRO A 252 8.59 -9.59 -39.06
CA PRO A 252 8.57 -8.12 -39.08
C PRO A 252 7.33 -7.58 -38.41
N PHE A 253 7.53 -6.56 -37.59
CA PHE A 253 6.48 -5.76 -36.92
C PHE A 253 6.80 -4.28 -37.11
N THR A 254 5.76 -3.47 -37.30
CA THR A 254 5.90 -2.00 -37.35
C THR A 254 5.68 -1.41 -35.97
N VAL A 255 6.63 -0.62 -35.48
CA VAL A 255 6.45 0.15 -34.24
C VAL A 255 5.45 1.25 -34.49
N ILE A 256 4.31 1.23 -33.82
CA ILE A 256 3.24 2.23 -34.03
C ILE A 256 3.20 3.30 -32.94
N GLY A 257 3.82 3.08 -31.81
CA GLY A 257 3.86 4.05 -30.73
C GLY A 257 4.53 3.53 -29.47
N VAL A 258 4.52 4.38 -28.45
CA VAL A 258 5.15 4.15 -27.15
C VAL A 258 4.13 4.49 -26.04
N THR A 259 4.06 3.65 -24.99
CA THR A 259 3.21 3.92 -23.82
C THR A 259 3.74 5.11 -23.00
N PRO A 260 2.92 5.76 -22.18
CA PRO A 260 3.38 6.85 -21.33
C PRO A 260 4.28 6.35 -20.18
N PRO A 261 5.18 7.20 -19.62
CA PRO A 261 6.17 6.81 -18.63
C PRO A 261 5.64 6.03 -17.42
N PRO A 262 4.46 6.38 -16.84
CA PRO A 262 3.98 5.67 -15.65
C PRO A 262 3.33 4.31 -15.95
N PHE A 263 3.05 4.00 -17.24
CA PHE A 263 2.32 2.79 -17.60
C PHE A 263 3.27 1.62 -17.88
N ASP A 264 3.37 0.72 -16.92
CA ASP A 264 4.23 -0.48 -16.95
C ASP A 264 3.46 -1.81 -17.00
N GLY A 265 2.18 -1.76 -17.46
CA GLY A 265 1.33 -2.94 -17.64
C GLY A 265 0.49 -3.31 -16.44
N ALA A 266 -0.24 -4.41 -16.57
CA ALA A 266 -1.19 -4.89 -15.56
C ALA A 266 -0.55 -5.68 -14.41
N HIS A 267 0.70 -6.13 -14.56
CA HIS A 267 1.42 -6.90 -13.53
C HIS A 267 2.60 -6.13 -12.97
N SER A 268 2.68 -6.06 -11.65
CA SER A 268 3.81 -5.44 -10.97
C SER A 268 5.12 -6.25 -11.11
N LEU A 269 5.02 -7.58 -11.28
CA LEU A 269 6.17 -8.49 -11.35
C LEU A 269 6.68 -8.74 -12.77
N LEU A 270 5.79 -8.77 -13.75
CA LEU A 270 6.10 -9.13 -15.13
C LEU A 270 5.91 -7.92 -16.05
N ARG A 271 6.75 -6.92 -15.87
CA ARG A 271 6.67 -5.68 -16.67
C ARG A 271 6.98 -5.99 -18.12
N PRO A 272 6.10 -5.60 -19.05
CA PRO A 272 6.36 -5.79 -20.46
C PRO A 272 7.37 -4.77 -20.99
N SER A 273 8.13 -5.15 -22.00
CA SER A 273 8.89 -4.24 -22.85
C SER A 273 8.08 -3.78 -24.07
N ALA A 274 7.08 -4.57 -24.46
CA ALA A 274 6.25 -4.31 -25.63
C ALA A 274 4.87 -4.93 -25.53
N TYR A 275 3.96 -4.44 -26.38
CA TYR A 275 2.59 -4.94 -26.56
C TYR A 275 2.35 -5.26 -28.04
N VAL A 276 1.68 -6.37 -28.30
CA VAL A 276 1.26 -6.79 -29.64
C VAL A 276 -0.23 -7.20 -29.64
N PRO A 277 -0.92 -7.16 -30.78
CA PRO A 277 -2.27 -7.68 -30.85
C PRO A 277 -2.33 -9.17 -30.53
N LEU A 278 -3.34 -9.60 -29.76
CA LEU A 278 -3.49 -10.98 -29.30
C LEU A 278 -3.51 -11.99 -30.46
N TRP A 279 -4.09 -11.64 -31.60
CA TRP A 279 -4.16 -12.50 -32.77
C TRP A 279 -2.80 -12.75 -33.47
N MET A 280 -1.78 -11.95 -33.15
CA MET A 280 -0.40 -12.19 -33.62
C MET A 280 0.28 -13.34 -32.86
N ARG A 281 -0.27 -13.76 -31.72
CA ARG A 281 0.31 -14.82 -30.89
C ARG A 281 0.55 -16.12 -31.64
N GLY A 282 -0.43 -16.57 -32.42
CA GLY A 282 -0.31 -17.80 -33.21
C GLY A 282 0.77 -17.75 -34.28
N GLU A 283 1.25 -16.54 -34.63
CA GLU A 283 2.34 -16.34 -35.58
C GLU A 283 3.71 -16.23 -34.91
N LEU A 284 3.74 -15.86 -33.63
CA LEU A 284 4.98 -15.63 -32.86
C LEU A 284 5.49 -16.89 -32.16
N VAL A 285 4.63 -17.84 -31.88
CA VAL A 285 4.96 -19.09 -31.19
C VAL A 285 4.70 -20.24 -32.14
N GLU A 286 5.75 -20.93 -32.55
CA GLU A 286 5.70 -22.02 -33.58
C GLU A 286 5.05 -23.33 -33.09
N SER A 287 4.37 -23.36 -31.95
CA SER A 287 3.73 -24.58 -31.48
C SER A 287 2.31 -24.73 -32.03
N THR A 288 1.95 -25.95 -32.42
CA THR A 288 0.57 -26.30 -32.84
C THR A 288 -0.45 -25.97 -31.72
N ALA A 289 -0.03 -26.09 -30.45
CA ALA A 289 -0.84 -25.73 -29.30
C ALA A 289 -1.12 -24.22 -29.20
N SER A 290 -0.19 -23.36 -29.66
CA SER A 290 -0.37 -21.90 -29.64
C SER A 290 -1.34 -21.44 -30.72
N ARG A 291 -1.47 -22.18 -31.82
CA ARG A 291 -2.42 -21.87 -32.90
C ARG A 291 -3.87 -22.08 -32.49
N SER A 292 -4.15 -23.06 -31.62
CA SER A 292 -5.50 -23.37 -31.16
C SER A 292 -5.94 -22.57 -29.93
N ILE A 293 -5.02 -21.82 -29.28
CA ILE A 293 -5.31 -21.12 -28.01
C ILE A 293 -6.45 -20.11 -28.12
N LEU A 294 -6.59 -19.45 -29.27
CA LEU A 294 -7.66 -18.46 -29.49
C LEU A 294 -8.98 -19.11 -29.94
N GLU A 295 -8.94 -20.39 -30.31
CA GLU A 295 -10.12 -21.13 -30.78
C GLU A 295 -10.62 -22.16 -29.75
N ALA A 296 -9.73 -22.61 -28.86
CA ALA A 296 -10.02 -23.66 -27.90
C ALA A 296 -10.58 -23.09 -26.59
N ARG A 297 -11.80 -23.53 -26.25
CA ARG A 297 -12.50 -23.06 -25.05
C ARG A 297 -11.95 -23.65 -23.75
N ASP A 298 -11.26 -24.77 -23.81
CA ASP A 298 -10.57 -25.42 -22.68
C ASP A 298 -9.21 -24.77 -22.33
N ARG A 299 -8.77 -23.78 -23.09
CA ARG A 299 -7.50 -23.09 -22.91
C ARG A 299 -7.64 -21.79 -22.09
N HIS A 300 -7.71 -21.94 -20.77
CA HIS A 300 -7.87 -20.84 -19.82
C HIS A 300 -6.54 -20.09 -19.57
N GLN A 301 -6.05 -19.30 -20.52
CA GLN A 301 -4.72 -18.69 -20.48
C GLN A 301 -4.71 -17.16 -20.49
N LEU A 302 -5.86 -16.51 -20.74
CA LEU A 302 -5.93 -15.06 -20.77
C LEU A 302 -6.21 -14.51 -19.37
N TRP A 303 -5.41 -13.56 -18.96
CA TRP A 303 -5.77 -12.67 -17.88
C TRP A 303 -6.78 -11.66 -18.41
N VAL A 304 -7.83 -11.41 -17.66
CA VAL A 304 -8.91 -10.52 -18.08
C VAL A 304 -9.08 -9.39 -17.09
N LEU A 305 -9.08 -8.16 -17.61
CA LEU A 305 -9.46 -6.95 -16.90
C LEU A 305 -10.85 -6.52 -17.39
N GLY A 306 -11.68 -6.08 -16.46
CA GLY A 306 -12.98 -5.49 -16.73
C GLY A 306 -13.06 -4.10 -16.14
N ARG A 307 -13.80 -3.19 -16.80
CA ARG A 307 -14.18 -1.92 -16.22
C ARG A 307 -15.65 -1.95 -15.87
N LEU A 308 -15.96 -1.77 -14.58
CA LEU A 308 -17.33 -1.66 -14.10
C LEU A 308 -17.99 -0.39 -14.63
N ARG A 309 -19.28 -0.42 -14.86
CA ARG A 309 -20.06 0.79 -15.11
C ARG A 309 -20.13 1.64 -13.83
N PRO A 310 -20.21 2.96 -13.96
CA PRO A 310 -20.39 3.84 -12.81
C PRO A 310 -21.59 3.41 -11.95
N GLY A 311 -21.35 3.27 -10.63
CA GLY A 311 -22.38 2.88 -9.67
C GLY A 311 -22.66 1.38 -9.55
N VAL A 312 -22.00 0.53 -10.33
CA VAL A 312 -22.12 -0.94 -10.21
C VAL A 312 -21.17 -1.44 -9.12
N SER A 313 -21.71 -2.23 -8.18
CA SER A 313 -20.91 -2.84 -7.12
C SER A 313 -20.18 -4.11 -7.60
N LEU A 314 -19.11 -4.47 -6.86
CA LEU A 314 -18.38 -5.71 -7.12
C LEU A 314 -19.28 -6.95 -6.97
N GLU A 315 -20.23 -6.93 -6.03
CA GLU A 315 -21.19 -8.02 -5.81
C GLU A 315 -22.14 -8.19 -6.99
N GLN A 316 -22.63 -7.10 -7.55
CA GLN A 316 -23.43 -7.12 -8.77
C GLN A 316 -22.64 -7.69 -9.95
N ALA A 317 -21.37 -7.31 -10.08
CA ALA A 317 -20.48 -7.85 -11.10
C ALA A 317 -20.25 -9.36 -10.93
N ARG A 318 -20.04 -9.82 -9.71
CA ARG A 318 -19.91 -11.26 -9.39
C ARG A 318 -21.18 -12.03 -9.77
N ALA A 319 -22.33 -11.55 -9.34
CA ALA A 319 -23.61 -12.19 -9.62
C ALA A 319 -23.88 -12.29 -11.14
N ALA A 320 -23.65 -11.21 -11.89
CA ALA A 320 -23.79 -11.21 -13.34
C ALA A 320 -22.88 -12.21 -14.04
N MET A 321 -21.61 -12.28 -13.61
CA MET A 321 -20.64 -13.22 -14.18
C MET A 321 -20.92 -14.67 -13.80
N GLU A 322 -21.43 -14.94 -12.59
CA GLU A 322 -21.88 -16.29 -12.19
C GLU A 322 -23.04 -16.78 -13.07
N VAL A 323 -24.03 -15.92 -13.35
CA VAL A 323 -25.13 -16.26 -14.25
C VAL A 323 -24.62 -16.57 -15.65
N LYS A 324 -23.68 -15.76 -16.16
CA LYS A 324 -23.08 -15.99 -17.48
C LYS A 324 -22.27 -17.29 -17.51
N ALA A 325 -21.46 -17.56 -16.48
CA ALA A 325 -20.70 -18.81 -16.36
C ALA A 325 -21.62 -20.06 -16.30
N ALA A 326 -22.70 -19.96 -15.52
CA ALA A 326 -23.69 -21.05 -15.46
C ALA A 326 -24.37 -21.29 -16.81
N THR A 327 -24.58 -20.27 -17.61
CA THR A 327 -25.10 -20.40 -18.98
C THR A 327 -24.10 -21.10 -19.88
N LEU A 328 -22.83 -20.69 -19.86
CA LEU A 328 -21.76 -21.29 -20.65
C LEU A 328 -21.51 -22.77 -20.23
N ALA A 329 -21.60 -23.06 -18.92
CA ALA A 329 -21.47 -24.45 -18.44
C ALA A 329 -22.56 -25.38 -18.98
N ARG A 330 -23.78 -24.88 -19.20
CA ARG A 330 -24.87 -25.64 -19.82
C ARG A 330 -24.70 -25.80 -21.34
N GLU A 331 -24.23 -24.74 -21.99
CA GLU A 331 -24.01 -24.70 -23.44
C GLU A 331 -22.77 -25.51 -23.87
N TYR A 332 -21.71 -25.45 -23.05
CA TYR A 332 -20.42 -26.10 -23.29
C TYR A 332 -19.98 -26.98 -22.11
N PRO A 333 -20.70 -28.08 -21.79
CA PRO A 333 -20.44 -28.85 -20.57
C PRO A 333 -19.09 -29.53 -20.53
N VAL A 334 -18.47 -29.82 -21.69
CA VAL A 334 -17.15 -30.45 -21.76
C VAL A 334 -16.02 -29.48 -21.34
N SER A 335 -16.10 -28.23 -21.72
CA SER A 335 -15.03 -27.22 -21.44
C SER A 335 -15.33 -26.37 -20.22
N ASN A 336 -16.61 -26.10 -19.93
CA ASN A 336 -17.03 -25.17 -18.89
C ASN A 336 -17.78 -25.84 -17.73
N GLY A 337 -18.00 -27.18 -17.81
CA GLY A 337 -18.63 -27.91 -16.73
C GLY A 337 -17.81 -27.82 -15.44
N GLY A 338 -18.42 -27.29 -14.35
CA GLY A 338 -17.74 -27.11 -13.06
C GLY A 338 -16.84 -25.89 -12.97
N VAL A 339 -16.67 -25.11 -14.05
CA VAL A 339 -15.89 -23.88 -14.02
C VAL A 339 -16.70 -22.75 -13.38
N SER A 340 -16.17 -22.17 -12.33
CA SER A 340 -16.70 -20.96 -11.68
C SER A 340 -15.91 -19.72 -12.11
N VAL A 341 -16.54 -18.54 -12.02
CA VAL A 341 -15.87 -17.25 -12.31
C VAL A 341 -15.58 -16.52 -11.01
N VAL A 342 -14.37 -15.99 -10.94
CA VAL A 342 -13.89 -15.18 -9.81
C VAL A 342 -13.69 -13.75 -10.29
N VAL A 343 -14.40 -12.80 -9.67
CA VAL A 343 -14.24 -11.36 -9.92
C VAL A 343 -13.70 -10.71 -8.67
N LEU A 344 -12.53 -10.06 -8.81
CA LEU A 344 -11.85 -9.33 -7.74
C LEU A 344 -11.55 -7.90 -8.19
N LEU A 345 -11.50 -6.95 -7.27
CA LEU A 345 -10.89 -5.66 -7.60
C LEU A 345 -9.48 -5.90 -8.13
N GLU A 346 -9.07 -5.13 -9.13
CA GLU A 346 -7.76 -5.31 -9.77
C GLU A 346 -6.63 -5.22 -8.74
N THR A 347 -6.70 -4.25 -7.82
CA THR A 347 -5.74 -4.10 -6.70
C THR A 347 -5.65 -5.33 -5.80
N HIS A 348 -6.71 -6.13 -5.72
CA HIS A 348 -6.75 -7.36 -4.93
C HIS A 348 -6.25 -8.60 -5.68
N SER A 349 -6.05 -8.51 -6.97
CA SER A 349 -5.49 -9.61 -7.79
C SER A 349 -3.98 -9.51 -7.97
N ARG A 350 -3.36 -8.45 -7.46
CA ARG A 350 -1.91 -8.24 -7.53
C ARG A 350 -1.12 -9.09 -6.53
N PRO A 351 0.14 -9.41 -6.79
CA PRO A 351 0.97 -9.02 -7.93
C PRO A 351 0.63 -9.75 -9.23
N ILE A 352 0.04 -10.93 -9.15
CA ILE A 352 -0.60 -11.67 -10.23
C ILE A 352 -1.81 -12.40 -9.68
N PRO A 353 -2.90 -12.56 -10.43
CA PRO A 353 -4.16 -13.12 -9.92
C PRO A 353 -4.03 -14.41 -9.11
N PRO A 354 -3.22 -15.43 -9.51
CA PRO A 354 -3.11 -16.67 -8.74
C PRO A 354 -2.52 -16.53 -7.35
N ILE A 355 -1.65 -15.55 -7.12
CA ILE A 355 -0.93 -15.40 -5.84
C ILE A 355 -1.33 -14.15 -5.04
N GLY A 356 -2.10 -13.24 -5.64
CA GLY A 356 -2.60 -12.03 -4.99
C GLY A 356 -3.29 -12.29 -3.65
N PRO A 357 -4.23 -13.26 -3.54
CA PRO A 357 -4.89 -13.60 -2.27
C PRO A 357 -3.92 -14.07 -1.19
N PHE A 358 -2.90 -14.88 -1.55
CA PHE A 358 -1.88 -15.35 -0.62
C PHE A 358 -1.05 -14.19 -0.04
N PHE A 359 -0.62 -13.26 -0.88
CA PHE A 359 0.14 -12.09 -0.43
C PHE A 359 -0.67 -11.19 0.51
N ARG A 360 -1.98 -11.06 0.31
CA ARG A 360 -2.85 -10.29 1.24
C ARG A 360 -2.93 -10.95 2.61
N VAL A 361 -3.10 -12.27 2.67
CA VAL A 361 -3.11 -13.00 3.93
C VAL A 361 -1.77 -12.82 4.65
N ALA A 362 -0.66 -12.98 3.94
CA ALA A 362 0.67 -12.76 4.49
C ALA A 362 0.84 -11.33 5.02
N ALA A 363 0.40 -10.32 4.28
CA ALA A 363 0.44 -8.92 4.71
C ALA A 363 -0.40 -8.67 5.97
N THR A 364 -1.61 -9.24 6.05
CA THR A 364 -2.49 -9.10 7.21
C THR A 364 -1.90 -9.76 8.44
N VAL A 365 -1.31 -10.95 8.30
CA VAL A 365 -0.63 -11.66 9.40
C VAL A 365 0.57 -10.85 9.88
N PHE A 366 1.39 -10.32 8.97
CA PHE A 366 2.56 -9.50 9.34
C PHE A 366 2.17 -8.21 10.05
N CYS A 367 1.16 -7.49 9.56
CA CYS A 367 0.65 -6.29 10.21
C CYS A 367 -0.01 -6.61 11.56
N GLY A 368 -0.71 -7.74 11.66
CA GLY A 368 -1.35 -8.22 12.89
C GLY A 368 -0.32 -8.59 13.97
N ILE A 369 0.77 -9.27 13.61
CA ILE A 369 1.86 -9.61 14.56
C ILE A 369 2.53 -8.34 15.09
N GLY A 370 2.79 -7.35 14.23
CA GLY A 370 3.34 -6.06 14.65
C GLY A 370 2.42 -5.29 15.62
N GLY A 371 1.12 -5.31 15.37
CA GLY A 371 0.11 -4.73 16.26
C GLY A 371 -0.04 -5.46 17.60
N ALA A 372 0.01 -6.79 17.59
CA ALA A 372 -0.08 -7.61 18.81
C ALA A 372 1.16 -7.45 19.71
N ALA A 373 2.35 -7.36 19.12
CA ALA A 373 3.60 -7.12 19.88
C ALA A 373 3.60 -5.74 20.55
N ALA A 374 3.08 -4.71 19.86
CA ALA A 374 2.93 -3.36 20.43
C ALA A 374 1.90 -3.33 21.57
N ALA A 375 0.78 -4.04 21.44
CA ALA A 375 -0.26 -4.13 22.46
C ALA A 375 0.19 -4.94 23.69
N HIS A 376 1.00 -6.00 23.52
CA HIS A 376 1.57 -6.77 24.62
C HIS A 376 2.55 -5.94 25.46
N HIS A 377 3.39 -5.16 24.80
CA HIS A 377 4.34 -4.27 25.49
C HIS A 377 3.66 -3.12 26.25
N GLN A 378 2.46 -2.72 25.81
CA GLN A 378 1.66 -1.72 26.50
C GLN A 378 0.95 -2.29 27.72
N ARG A 379 0.51 -3.56 27.69
CA ARG A 379 -0.07 -4.27 28.85
C ARG A 379 0.95 -4.54 29.96
N GLU A 380 2.19 -4.90 29.63
CA GLU A 380 3.25 -5.08 30.63
C GLU A 380 3.64 -3.77 31.35
N ARG A 381 3.37 -2.60 30.74
CA ARG A 381 3.58 -1.29 31.39
C ARG A 381 2.44 -0.87 32.32
N ASP A 382 1.24 -1.40 32.11
CA ASP A 382 0.03 -1.05 32.86
C ASP A 382 -0.24 -2.04 34.00
N GLU A 383 0.52 -3.14 34.16
CA GLU A 383 0.45 -4.02 35.34
C GLU A 383 1.17 -3.35 36.52
N PRO A 384 0.48 -3.11 37.65
CA PRO A 384 1.12 -2.61 38.84
C PRO A 384 2.10 -3.66 39.39
N PRO A 385 3.24 -3.25 39.95
CA PRO A 385 4.23 -4.18 40.48
C PRO A 385 3.58 -5.05 41.56
N ASP A 386 3.65 -6.37 41.37
CA ASP A 386 3.25 -7.39 42.33
C ASP A 386 4.05 -7.23 43.63
N GLY A 387 3.51 -6.47 44.56
CA GLY A 387 4.19 -6.14 45.84
C GLY A 387 3.25 -5.77 46.98
N ALA A 388 1.96 -6.10 46.90
CA ALA A 388 1.01 -5.81 47.98
C ALA A 388 0.01 -6.94 48.23
N ARG A 389 0.51 -8.17 48.43
CA ARG A 389 -0.26 -9.22 49.08
C ARG A 389 0.64 -9.91 50.10
N GLY A 390 0.49 -9.50 51.34
CA GLY A 390 1.09 -10.24 52.46
C GLY A 390 1.28 -9.33 53.67
N VAL A 391 0.40 -9.40 54.59
CA VAL A 391 0.44 -9.31 56.03
C VAL A 391 -0.82 -8.60 56.51
N ALA A 392 -1.81 -9.37 56.89
CA ALA A 392 -2.56 -9.35 58.14
C ALA A 392 -3.50 -10.57 58.14
#